data_9a502fbbd4f17aa4bdca7290c5d6c88d
#
_entry.id   9a502fbbd4f17aa4bdca7290c5d6c88d
#
_cell.length_a   1.000
_cell.length_b   1.000
_cell.length_c   1.000
_cell.angle_alpha   90.00
_cell.angle_beta   90.00
_cell.angle_gamma   90.00
#
_symmetry.space_group_name_H-M   'P 1'
#
loop_
_entity.id
_entity.type
_entity.pdbx_description
1 polymer ?
#
loop_
_entity_poly.entity_id
_entity_poly.type
_entity_poly.pdbx_seq_one_letter_code
_entity_poly.pdbx_strand_id
1 'polypeptide(L)'
;MFVQVAVRNEEPAQICDKIAGIVQRAVREALGNDAARNSVHLTLGSDESKGIQPWLADEIRVAILIISGETFGAAKKRKLFGLIAEMSSLELNIAHDQIVTGIIETPRENWSNGYGERQWLQYLSYQLP
;
A
#
# COMPACT_ATOMS: atom_id res chain seq x y z
N MET A 1 5.72 -4.72 5.57
CA MET A 1 4.54 -4.07 4.94
C MET A 1 4.44 -4.51 3.50
N PHE A 2 3.27 -4.93 3.09
CA PHE A 2 2.97 -5.24 1.68
C PHE A 2 2.03 -4.19 1.13
N VAL A 3 2.32 -3.73 -0.09
CA VAL A 3 1.49 -2.75 -0.78
C VAL A 3 1.03 -3.36 -2.10
N GLN A 4 -0.27 -3.48 -2.27
CA GLN A 4 -0.86 -3.96 -3.51
C GLN A 4 -1.51 -2.79 -4.24
N VAL A 5 -1.19 -2.65 -5.52
CA VAL A 5 -1.76 -1.61 -6.38
C VAL A 5 -2.52 -2.29 -7.51
N ALA A 6 -3.81 -2.03 -7.60
CA ALA A 6 -4.66 -2.53 -8.68
C ALA A 6 -5.21 -1.36 -9.48
N VAL A 7 -5.24 -1.50 -10.80
CA VAL A 7 -5.73 -0.46 -11.70
C VAL A 7 -6.71 -1.08 -12.69
N ARG A 8 -7.54 -0.24 -13.33
CA ARG A 8 -8.42 -0.70 -14.39
C ARG A 8 -7.64 -1.02 -15.65
N ASN A 9 -8.23 -1.87 -16.50
CA ASN A 9 -7.58 -2.37 -17.70
C ASN A 9 -7.22 -1.27 -18.71
N GLU A 10 -8.00 -0.20 -18.74
CA GLU A 10 -7.78 0.91 -19.68
C GLU A 10 -6.69 1.88 -19.21
N GLU A 11 -6.13 1.70 -18.02
CA GLU A 11 -5.06 2.57 -17.55
C GLU A 11 -3.73 2.25 -18.23
N PRO A 12 -2.85 3.26 -18.42
CA PRO A 12 -1.53 3.02 -18.98
C PRO A 12 -0.72 2.03 -18.14
N ALA A 13 0.12 1.24 -18.79
CA ALA A 13 0.91 0.20 -18.12
C ALA A 13 1.82 0.76 -17.02
N GLN A 14 2.31 1.99 -17.18
CA GLN A 14 3.22 2.61 -16.23
C GLN A 14 2.54 3.14 -14.98
N ILE A 15 1.20 3.19 -14.96
CA ILE A 15 0.49 3.83 -13.84
C ILE A 15 0.74 3.09 -12.52
N CYS A 16 0.83 1.76 -12.56
CA CYS A 16 1.09 0.96 -11.37
C CYS A 16 2.42 1.32 -10.72
N ASP A 17 3.48 1.45 -11.53
CA ASP A 17 4.80 1.79 -11.02
C ASP A 17 4.83 3.21 -10.45
N LYS A 18 4.15 4.13 -11.09
CA LYS A 18 4.07 5.51 -10.62
C LYS A 18 3.30 5.60 -9.30
N ILE A 19 2.20 4.87 -9.19
CA ILE A 19 1.43 4.79 -7.94
C ILE A 19 2.27 4.13 -6.84
N ALA A 20 2.98 3.06 -7.15
CA ALA A 20 3.85 2.41 -6.16
C ALA A 20 4.91 3.39 -5.62
N GLY A 21 5.50 4.21 -6.49
CA GLY A 21 6.43 5.25 -6.07
C GLY A 21 5.79 6.31 -5.19
N ILE A 22 4.58 6.72 -5.52
CA ILE A 22 3.82 7.67 -4.70
C ILE A 22 3.54 7.08 -3.32
N VAL A 23 3.08 5.83 -3.26
CA VAL A 23 2.80 5.16 -1.98
C VAL A 23 4.07 5.08 -1.13
N GLN A 24 5.20 4.74 -1.73
CA GLN A 24 6.45 4.64 -1.00
C GLN A 24 6.88 5.98 -0.41
N ARG A 25 6.77 7.07 -1.17
CA ARG A 25 7.06 8.42 -0.66
C ARG A 25 6.10 8.83 0.44
N ALA A 26 4.81 8.53 0.28
CA ALA A 26 3.80 8.84 1.28
C ALA A 26 4.01 8.03 2.57
N VAL A 27 4.35 6.77 2.46
CA VAL A 27 4.69 5.92 3.62
C VAL A 27 5.89 6.49 4.36
N ARG A 28 6.93 6.88 3.63
CA ARG A 28 8.13 7.46 4.25
C ARG A 28 7.79 8.73 5.03
N GLU A 29 6.98 9.60 4.46
CA GLU A 29 6.63 10.87 5.08
C GLU A 29 5.66 10.70 6.25
N ALA A 30 4.67 9.84 6.10
CA ALA A 30 3.62 9.66 7.11
C ALA A 30 4.00 8.66 8.21
N LEU A 31 4.67 7.57 7.87
CA LEU A 31 4.93 6.45 8.77
C LEU A 31 6.40 6.30 9.15
N GLY A 32 7.31 6.92 8.40
CA GLY A 32 8.73 6.91 8.70
C GLY A 32 9.57 6.09 7.72
N ASN A 33 10.89 6.29 7.78
CA ASN A 33 11.83 5.68 6.85
C ASN A 33 11.89 4.15 7.01
N ASP A 34 11.75 3.64 8.22
CA ASP A 34 11.83 2.19 8.46
C ASP A 34 10.65 1.47 7.81
N ALA A 35 9.44 2.02 7.93
CA ALA A 35 8.28 1.46 7.26
C ALA A 35 8.47 1.45 5.74
N ALA A 36 9.00 2.53 5.18
CA ALA A 36 9.23 2.64 3.74
C ALA A 36 10.28 1.64 3.25
N ARG A 37 11.39 1.46 4.00
CA ARG A 37 12.45 0.53 3.61
C ARG A 37 12.01 -0.92 3.62
N ASN A 38 11.10 -1.27 4.51
CA ASN A 38 10.65 -2.65 4.70
C ASN A 38 9.38 -2.96 3.91
N SER A 39 8.97 -2.10 2.99
CA SER A 39 7.77 -2.35 2.19
C SER A 39 8.10 -3.13 0.92
N VAL A 40 7.22 -4.06 0.58
CA VAL A 40 7.24 -4.84 -0.65
C VAL A 40 6.04 -4.43 -1.48
N HIS A 41 6.28 -4.01 -2.70
CA HIS A 41 5.22 -3.54 -3.58
C HIS A 41 4.85 -4.62 -4.59
N LEU A 42 3.57 -4.97 -4.62
CA LEU A 42 3.01 -5.91 -5.57
C LEU A 42 2.05 -5.15 -6.49
N THR A 43 2.41 -5.04 -7.77
CA THR A 43 1.54 -4.42 -8.74
C THR A 43 0.67 -5.48 -9.37
N LEU A 44 -0.64 -5.35 -9.20
CA LEU A 44 -1.59 -6.15 -9.92
C LEU A 44 -1.84 -5.40 -11.23
N GLY A 45 -1.32 -5.95 -12.31
CA GLY A 45 -1.38 -5.29 -13.60
C GLY A 45 -2.79 -5.05 -14.12
N SER A 46 -2.88 -4.41 -15.27
CA SER A 46 -4.13 -4.11 -15.95
C SER A 46 -4.77 -5.32 -16.66
N ASP A 47 -4.38 -6.51 -16.32
CA ASP A 47 -4.99 -7.74 -16.77
C ASP A 47 -6.40 -7.88 -16.21
N GLU A 48 -7.35 -8.32 -17.00
CA GLU A 48 -8.75 -8.47 -16.59
C GLU A 48 -8.92 -9.32 -15.34
N SER A 49 -8.11 -10.35 -15.17
CA SER A 49 -8.19 -11.22 -14.00
C SER A 49 -7.61 -10.59 -12.75
N LYS A 50 -6.87 -9.48 -12.87
CA LYS A 50 -6.10 -8.89 -11.78
C LYS A 50 -6.42 -7.42 -11.54
N GLY A 51 -7.33 -6.84 -12.31
CA GLY A 51 -7.71 -5.46 -12.17
C GLY A 51 -8.66 -5.22 -10.99
N ILE A 52 -9.21 -4.01 -10.94
CA ILE A 52 -10.18 -3.63 -9.93
C ILE A 52 -11.42 -4.51 -10.07
N GLN A 53 -11.89 -5.04 -8.95
CA GLN A 53 -13.03 -5.92 -8.92
C GLN A 53 -14.31 -5.22 -9.39
N PRO A 54 -15.21 -5.93 -10.09
CA PRO A 54 -16.44 -5.31 -10.61
C PRO A 54 -17.36 -4.72 -9.55
N TRP A 55 -17.24 -5.14 -8.30
CA TRP A 55 -18.07 -4.62 -7.21
C TRP A 55 -17.61 -3.24 -6.71
N LEU A 56 -16.45 -2.77 -7.14
CA LEU A 56 -16.02 -1.41 -6.84
C LEU A 56 -16.74 -0.42 -7.74
N ALA A 57 -16.95 0.79 -7.25
CA ALA A 57 -17.63 1.84 -8.00
C ALA A 57 -16.93 2.11 -9.34
N ASP A 58 -17.71 2.42 -10.37
CA ASP A 58 -17.19 2.59 -11.73
C ASP A 58 -16.17 3.72 -11.85
N GLU A 59 -16.26 4.74 -11.00
CA GLU A 59 -15.35 5.88 -11.01
C GLU A 59 -13.98 5.55 -10.42
N ILE A 60 -13.81 4.43 -9.73
CA ILE A 60 -12.51 4.08 -9.12
C ILE A 60 -11.55 3.63 -10.23
N ARG A 61 -10.43 4.33 -10.33
CA ARG A 61 -9.36 4.03 -11.29
C ARG A 61 -8.24 3.23 -10.65
N VAL A 62 -7.97 3.47 -9.36
CA VAL A 62 -6.85 2.86 -8.64
C VAL A 62 -7.32 2.40 -7.28
N ALA A 63 -6.98 1.19 -6.90
CA ALA A 63 -7.20 0.65 -5.56
C ALA A 63 -5.87 0.24 -4.95
N ILE A 64 -5.61 0.71 -3.74
CA ILE A 64 -4.38 0.44 -3.01
C ILE A 64 -4.74 -0.26 -1.71
N LEU A 65 -4.10 -1.39 -1.46
CA LEU A 65 -4.22 -2.11 -0.19
C LEU A 65 -2.87 -2.23 0.46
N ILE A 66 -2.76 -1.74 1.68
CA ILE A 66 -1.55 -1.81 2.48
C ILE A 66 -1.79 -2.81 3.60
N ILE A 67 -0.91 -3.81 3.72
CA ILE A 67 -0.99 -4.81 4.78
C ILE A 67 0.25 -4.66 5.65
N SER A 68 0.04 -4.38 6.93
CA SER A 68 1.13 -4.08 7.86
C SER A 68 1.12 -5.03 9.05
N GLY A 69 2.31 -5.43 9.50
CA GLY A 69 2.49 -6.14 10.77
C GLY A 69 2.64 -5.18 11.95
N GLU A 70 2.59 -3.89 11.71
CA GLU A 70 2.67 -2.86 12.74
C GLU A 70 1.38 -2.07 12.81
N THR A 71 1.14 -1.44 13.95
CA THR A 71 -0.03 -0.61 14.20
C THR A 71 0.36 0.85 14.16
N PHE A 72 -0.39 1.65 13.44
CA PHE A 72 -0.18 3.10 13.34
C PHE A 72 -1.38 3.84 13.89
N GLY A 73 -1.13 5.01 14.48
CA GLY A 73 -2.21 5.84 15.01
C GLY A 73 -3.09 6.44 13.90
N ALA A 74 -4.30 6.81 14.26
CA ALA A 74 -5.27 7.36 13.31
C ALA A 74 -4.75 8.61 12.59
N ALA A 75 -3.98 9.47 13.28
CA ALA A 75 -3.44 10.67 12.68
C ALA A 75 -2.44 10.36 11.57
N LYS A 76 -1.56 9.38 11.79
CA LYS A 76 -0.59 8.95 10.78
C LYS A 76 -1.28 8.32 9.58
N LYS A 77 -2.30 7.51 9.80
CA LYS A 77 -3.08 6.90 8.72
C LYS A 77 -3.77 7.96 7.87
N ARG A 78 -4.36 8.94 8.53
CA ARG A 78 -5.02 10.06 7.84
C ARG A 78 -4.04 10.84 6.98
N LYS A 79 -2.85 11.09 7.51
CA LYS A 79 -1.79 11.76 6.76
C LYS A 79 -1.37 10.92 5.55
N LEU A 80 -1.20 9.61 5.74
CA LEU A 80 -0.85 8.70 4.67
C LEU A 80 -1.88 8.74 3.53
N PHE A 81 -3.15 8.59 3.85
CA PHE A 81 -4.22 8.60 2.86
C PHE A 81 -4.31 9.95 2.13
N GLY A 82 -4.18 11.05 2.87
CA GLY A 82 -4.19 12.38 2.29
C GLY A 82 -3.02 12.61 1.32
N LEU A 83 -1.82 12.17 1.69
CA LEU A 83 -0.65 12.29 0.83
C LEU A 83 -0.79 11.46 -0.46
N ILE A 84 -1.28 10.23 -0.35
CA ILE A 84 -1.49 9.39 -1.52
C ILE A 84 -2.47 10.04 -2.48
N ALA A 85 -3.60 10.53 -1.98
CA ALA A 85 -4.62 11.18 -2.81
C ALA A 85 -4.08 12.46 -3.44
N GLU A 86 -3.40 13.29 -2.68
CA GLU A 86 -2.88 14.57 -3.17
C GLU A 86 -1.77 14.37 -4.20
N MET A 87 -0.80 13.52 -3.93
CA MET A 87 0.28 13.23 -4.88
C MET A 87 -0.26 12.61 -6.17
N SER A 88 -1.24 11.72 -6.07
CA SER A 88 -1.85 11.09 -7.23
C SER A 88 -2.59 12.11 -8.09
N SER A 89 -3.26 13.07 -7.45
CA SER A 89 -3.94 14.15 -8.15
C SER A 89 -2.95 15.06 -8.88
N LEU A 90 -1.89 15.48 -8.18
CA LEU A 90 -0.92 16.42 -8.73
C LEU A 90 -0.05 15.80 -9.82
N GLU A 91 0.38 14.55 -9.63
CA GLU A 91 1.36 13.93 -10.52
C GLU A 91 0.71 13.12 -11.64
N LEU A 92 -0.47 12.56 -11.42
CA LEU A 92 -1.10 11.64 -12.37
C LEU A 92 -2.50 12.06 -12.79
N ASN A 93 -2.95 13.22 -12.33
CA ASN A 93 -4.29 13.72 -12.64
C ASN A 93 -5.40 12.72 -12.29
N ILE A 94 -5.26 12.05 -11.14
CA ILE A 94 -6.27 11.15 -10.60
C ILE A 94 -7.05 11.92 -9.56
N ALA A 95 -8.35 12.07 -9.75
CA ALA A 95 -9.19 12.78 -8.79
C ALA A 95 -9.30 11.99 -7.48
N HIS A 96 -9.55 12.70 -6.38
CA HIS A 96 -9.62 12.09 -5.05
C HIS A 96 -10.69 11.00 -4.95
N ASP A 97 -11.78 11.13 -5.69
CA ASP A 97 -12.88 10.14 -5.71
C ASP A 97 -12.62 8.98 -6.68
N GLN A 98 -11.47 8.99 -7.36
CA GLN A 98 -11.08 7.93 -8.30
C GLN A 98 -10.06 6.95 -7.70
N ILE A 99 -9.61 7.21 -6.47
CA ILE A 99 -8.63 6.37 -5.81
C ILE A 99 -9.17 5.93 -4.45
N VAL A 100 -8.96 4.67 -4.13
CA VAL A 100 -9.30 4.13 -2.82
C VAL A 100 -8.07 3.49 -2.21
N THR A 101 -7.83 3.76 -0.93
CA THR A 101 -6.70 3.21 -0.19
C THR A 101 -7.20 2.64 1.12
N GLY A 102 -6.79 1.42 1.42
CA GLY A 102 -7.07 0.78 2.69
C GLY A 102 -5.80 0.27 3.34
N ILE A 103 -5.85 0.13 4.66
CA ILE A 103 -4.77 -0.48 5.41
C ILE A 103 -5.34 -1.59 6.30
N ILE A 104 -4.71 -2.76 6.26
CA ILE A 104 -5.02 -3.87 7.14
C ILE A 104 -3.82 -4.06 8.06
N GLU A 105 -4.05 -3.96 9.35
CA GLU A 105 -3.03 -4.19 10.37
C GLU A 105 -3.25 -5.57 10.96
N THR A 106 -2.22 -6.43 10.89
CA THR A 106 -2.28 -7.77 11.41
C THR A 106 -1.23 -7.95 12.49
N PRO A 107 -1.48 -8.80 13.52
CA PRO A 107 -0.46 -9.04 14.52
C PRO A 107 0.75 -9.74 13.92
N ARG A 108 1.90 -9.51 14.52
CA ARG A 108 3.18 -10.04 14.03
C ARG A 108 3.21 -11.57 14.00
N GLU A 109 2.49 -12.22 14.89
CA GLU A 109 2.41 -13.67 14.88
C GLU A 109 1.74 -14.24 13.64
N ASN A 110 1.08 -13.42 12.84
CA ASN A 110 0.49 -13.84 11.57
C ASN A 110 1.50 -13.88 10.43
N TRP A 111 2.76 -13.50 10.69
CA TRP A 111 3.80 -13.41 9.67
C TRP A 111 4.87 -14.46 9.94
N SER A 112 5.30 -15.15 8.90
CA SER A 112 6.44 -16.05 8.98
C SER A 112 7.26 -15.97 7.70
N ASN A 113 8.49 -16.46 7.78
CA ASN A 113 9.34 -16.60 6.61
C ASN A 113 9.13 -17.98 5.97
N GLY A 114 9.96 -18.31 4.97
CA GLY A 114 9.89 -19.58 4.27
C GLY A 114 10.18 -20.83 5.10
N TYR A 115 10.66 -20.66 6.33
CA TYR A 115 10.92 -21.78 7.24
C TYR A 115 9.71 -22.14 8.11
N GLY A 116 8.62 -21.40 8.00
CA GLY A 116 7.43 -21.64 8.82
C GLY A 116 7.58 -21.20 10.27
N GLU A 117 8.61 -20.44 10.57
CA GLU A 117 8.88 -19.93 11.92
C GLU A 117 8.49 -18.47 12.01
N ARG A 118 8.23 -18.00 13.23
CA ARG A 118 7.90 -16.60 13.47
C ARG A 118 9.17 -15.75 13.57
N GLN A 119 9.99 -15.79 12.54
CA GLN A 119 11.25 -15.03 12.52
C GLN A 119 11.03 -13.52 12.62
N TRP A 120 9.91 -13.03 12.13
CA TRP A 120 9.57 -11.63 12.26
C TRP A 120 9.52 -11.21 13.73
N LEU A 121 8.89 -12.02 14.57
CA LEU A 121 8.84 -11.74 16.00
C LEU A 121 10.24 -11.86 16.65
N GLN A 122 11.00 -12.87 16.26
CA GLN A 122 12.36 -13.05 16.77
C GLN A 122 13.25 -11.87 16.41
N TYR A 123 13.20 -11.45 15.15
CA TYR A 123 13.96 -10.29 14.68
C TYR A 123 13.65 -9.05 15.50
N LEU A 124 12.39 -8.80 15.76
CA LEU A 124 11.97 -7.63 16.53
C LEU A 124 12.34 -7.73 18.00
N SER A 125 12.39 -8.95 18.55
CA SER A 125 12.84 -9.17 19.93
C SER A 125 14.27 -8.71 20.14
N TYR A 126 15.11 -8.87 19.13
CA TYR A 126 16.51 -8.42 19.19
C TYR A 126 16.65 -6.91 19.12
N GLN A 127 15.67 -6.21 18.64
CA GLN A 127 15.72 -4.76 18.45
C GLN A 127 15.05 -4.00 19.60
N LEU A 128 14.30 -4.68 20.44
CA LEU A 128 13.70 -4.08 21.61
C LEU A 128 14.69 -4.08 22.76
N PRO A 129 14.85 -2.96 23.47
CA PRO A 129 15.73 -2.88 24.62
C PRO A 129 15.29 -3.79 25.77
#